data_e58f367cf2c45d27bf3497c5f6d07213
#
_entry.id   e58f367cf2c45d27bf3497c5f6d07213
#
_cell.length_a   1.000
_cell.length_b   1.000
_cell.length_c   1.000
_cell.angle_alpha   90.00
_cell.angle_beta   90.00
_cell.angle_gamma   90.00
#
_symmetry.space_group_name_H-M   'P 1'
#
loop_
_entity.id
_entity.type
_entity.pdbx_description
1 polymer ?
#
loop_
_entity_poly.entity_id
_entity_poly.type
_entity_poly.pdbx_seq_one_letter_code
_entity_poly.pdbx_strand_id
1 'polypeptide(L)'
;MKPIKILIAILAISTGIARAQFTKAELQVSGLTCSMCAKSTEKSLRTLNFIGDIKADLNRNVFVLTFKKDVPVNLDQISKKVQSAGFFVNNLKATFNFDNVKVTDSYFNYAGDTFRLMNPADKALSGPVALTIVDKGFAPVGVYKKYVTTADANGKPGRIYHITI
;
A
#
# COMPACT_ATOMS: atom_id res chain seq x y z
N MET A 1 -37.67 -10.31 32.80
CA MET A 1 -36.98 -9.05 32.36
C MET A 1 -35.44 -9.13 32.36
N LYS A 2 -34.86 -10.20 32.91
CA LYS A 2 -33.36 -10.40 32.91
C LYS A 2 -32.77 -10.86 31.57
N PRO A 3 -33.42 -11.70 30.73
CA PRO A 3 -32.78 -12.19 29.49
C PRO A 3 -32.65 -11.12 28.40
N ILE A 4 -33.54 -10.13 28.37
CA ILE A 4 -33.52 -9.08 27.32
C ILE A 4 -32.31 -8.12 27.46
N LYS A 5 -31.84 -7.90 28.70
CA LYS A 5 -30.65 -7.06 28.97
C LYS A 5 -29.37 -7.72 28.51
N ILE A 6 -29.26 -9.04 28.56
CA ILE A 6 -28.12 -9.83 28.09
C ILE A 6 -28.07 -9.83 26.56
N LEU A 7 -29.24 -9.93 25.90
CA LEU A 7 -29.33 -9.91 24.45
C LEU A 7 -28.85 -8.56 23.85
N ILE A 8 -29.21 -7.44 24.50
CA ILE A 8 -28.76 -6.10 24.10
C ILE A 8 -27.24 -5.92 24.30
N ALA A 9 -26.67 -6.49 25.36
CA ALA A 9 -25.23 -6.43 25.62
C ALA A 9 -24.40 -7.20 24.57
N ILE A 10 -24.93 -8.31 24.05
CA ILE A 10 -24.22 -9.11 23.00
C ILE A 10 -24.30 -8.42 21.63
N LEU A 11 -25.34 -7.66 21.34
CA LEU A 11 -25.51 -6.94 20.07
C LEU A 11 -24.56 -5.71 19.95
N ALA A 12 -24.05 -5.20 21.08
CA ALA A 12 -23.18 -4.01 21.10
C ALA A 12 -21.70 -4.30 20.76
N ILE A 13 -21.29 -5.58 20.63
CA ILE A 13 -19.88 -5.96 20.45
C ILE A 13 -19.48 -6.12 18.96
N SER A 14 -20.45 -6.03 18.04
CA SER A 14 -20.19 -6.26 16.59
C SER A 14 -19.94 -4.96 15.78
N THR A 15 -19.53 -3.86 16.42
CA THR A 15 -19.01 -2.72 15.68
C THR A 15 -17.64 -3.08 15.13
N GLY A 16 -17.61 -3.66 13.94
CA GLY A 16 -16.37 -3.86 13.20
C GLY A 16 -15.65 -2.53 13.07
N ILE A 17 -14.53 -2.40 13.78
CA ILE A 17 -13.66 -1.23 13.67
C ILE A 17 -13.11 -1.26 12.25
N ALA A 18 -13.64 -0.43 11.36
CA ALA A 18 -13.06 -0.20 10.05
C ALA A 18 -11.64 0.32 10.27
N ARG A 19 -10.65 -0.55 10.07
CA ARG A 19 -9.24 -0.17 10.21
C ARG A 19 -8.77 0.41 8.90
N ALA A 20 -8.11 1.54 8.97
CA ALA A 20 -7.36 2.08 7.86
C ALA A 20 -6.33 1.06 7.38
N GLN A 21 -6.36 0.70 6.10
CA GLN A 21 -5.44 -0.30 5.55
C GLN A 21 -5.33 -0.21 4.03
N PHE A 22 -4.23 -0.74 3.51
CA PHE A 22 -4.12 -1.02 2.09
C PHE A 22 -5.02 -2.21 1.73
N THR A 23 -5.78 -2.08 0.65
CA THR A 23 -6.72 -3.11 0.19
C THR A 23 -6.22 -3.84 -1.04
N LYS A 24 -5.64 -3.10 -1.99
CA LYS A 24 -5.07 -3.63 -3.23
C LYS A 24 -3.94 -2.76 -3.74
N ALA A 25 -3.12 -3.28 -4.65
CA ALA A 25 -2.16 -2.48 -5.40
C ALA A 25 -2.06 -2.94 -6.85
N GLU A 26 -1.78 -2.00 -7.75
CA GLU A 26 -1.33 -2.24 -9.11
C GLU A 26 0.19 -2.04 -9.14
N LEU A 27 0.90 -3.14 -9.35
CA LEU A 27 2.35 -3.18 -9.38
C LEU A 27 2.80 -3.34 -10.82
N GLN A 28 3.38 -2.31 -11.40
CA GLN A 28 4.01 -2.36 -12.71
C GLN A 28 5.47 -2.73 -12.57
N VAL A 29 5.89 -3.77 -13.30
CA VAL A 29 7.26 -4.29 -13.25
C VAL A 29 7.92 -4.13 -14.61
N SER A 30 9.15 -3.61 -14.64
CA SER A 30 9.94 -3.49 -15.87
C SER A 30 10.75 -4.76 -16.12
N GLY A 31 10.95 -5.07 -17.41
CA GLY A 31 11.76 -6.22 -17.83
C GLY A 31 11.01 -7.55 -17.91
N LEU A 32 9.71 -7.58 -17.71
CA LEU A 32 8.89 -8.78 -17.90
C LEU A 32 8.66 -9.04 -19.40
N THR A 33 9.63 -9.67 -20.05
CA THR A 33 9.56 -9.96 -21.50
C THR A 33 9.00 -11.34 -21.80
N CYS A 34 8.81 -12.20 -20.80
CA CYS A 34 8.33 -13.55 -20.99
C CYS A 34 7.38 -14.01 -19.85
N SER A 35 6.51 -14.97 -20.17
CA SER A 35 5.57 -15.55 -19.20
C SER A 35 6.25 -16.25 -18.02
N MET A 36 7.42 -16.85 -18.23
CA MET A 36 8.21 -17.48 -17.17
C MET A 36 8.75 -16.44 -16.19
N CYS A 37 9.17 -15.27 -16.70
CA CYS A 37 9.64 -14.15 -15.89
C CYS A 37 8.52 -13.62 -14.99
N ALA A 38 7.33 -13.46 -15.54
CA ALA A 38 6.15 -13.05 -14.79
C ALA A 38 5.79 -14.08 -13.71
N LYS A 39 5.81 -15.35 -14.02
CA LYS A 39 5.53 -16.45 -13.08
C LYS A 39 6.55 -16.51 -11.94
N SER A 40 7.83 -16.26 -12.23
CA SER A 40 8.89 -16.19 -11.21
C SER A 40 8.65 -15.02 -10.24
N THR A 41 8.32 -13.84 -10.77
CA THR A 41 7.98 -12.66 -9.97
C THR A 41 6.74 -12.91 -9.13
N GLU A 42 5.68 -13.46 -9.70
CA GLU A 42 4.47 -13.84 -8.97
C GLU A 42 4.76 -14.81 -7.83
N LYS A 43 5.55 -15.88 -8.09
CA LYS A 43 5.96 -16.84 -7.06
C LYS A 43 6.71 -16.14 -5.92
N SER A 44 7.61 -15.24 -6.24
CA SER A 44 8.34 -14.44 -5.23
C SER A 44 7.39 -13.58 -4.38
N LEU A 45 6.43 -12.89 -5.01
CA LEU A 45 5.46 -12.05 -4.31
C LEU A 45 4.49 -12.87 -3.44
N ARG A 46 4.09 -14.08 -3.85
CA ARG A 46 3.23 -14.98 -3.06
C ARG A 46 3.85 -15.45 -1.76
N THR A 47 5.17 -15.29 -1.57
CA THR A 47 5.82 -15.59 -0.28
C THR A 47 5.54 -14.55 0.81
N LEU A 48 4.97 -13.39 0.45
CA LEU A 48 4.63 -12.34 1.40
C LEU A 48 3.32 -12.69 2.12
N ASN A 49 3.34 -12.71 3.44
CA ASN A 49 2.23 -13.16 4.28
C ASN A 49 0.97 -12.29 4.18
N PHE A 50 1.12 -11.01 3.82
CA PHE A 50 0.04 -10.04 3.66
C PHE A 50 -0.61 -10.07 2.26
N ILE A 51 -0.06 -10.81 1.31
CA ILE A 51 -0.68 -11.00 -0.01
C ILE A 51 -1.81 -12.04 0.10
N GLY A 52 -3.00 -11.65 -0.32
CA GLY A 52 -4.18 -12.53 -0.41
C GLY A 52 -4.30 -13.17 -1.78
N ASP A 53 -4.24 -12.37 -2.85
CA ASP A 53 -4.32 -12.84 -4.23
C ASP A 53 -3.44 -12.00 -5.16
N ILE A 54 -3.02 -12.60 -6.27
CA ILE A 54 -2.26 -11.94 -7.34
C ILE A 54 -2.89 -12.30 -8.68
N LYS A 55 -3.21 -11.28 -9.48
CA LYS A 55 -3.62 -11.44 -10.88
C LYS A 55 -2.60 -10.75 -11.78
N ALA A 56 -1.98 -11.50 -12.68
CA ALA A 56 -1.02 -10.97 -13.64
C ALA A 56 -1.75 -10.53 -14.92
N ASP A 57 -1.50 -9.30 -15.34
CA ASP A 57 -1.85 -8.78 -16.67
C ASP A 57 -0.55 -8.59 -17.46
N LEU A 58 -0.22 -9.57 -18.27
CA LEU A 58 1.04 -9.60 -19.02
C LEU A 58 1.06 -8.58 -20.16
N ASN A 59 -0.11 -8.21 -20.70
CA ASN A 59 -0.20 -7.20 -21.76
C ASN A 59 0.23 -5.81 -21.26
N ARG A 60 -0.07 -5.53 -19.99
CA ARG A 60 0.25 -4.25 -19.35
C ARG A 60 1.51 -4.32 -18.47
N ASN A 61 2.11 -5.50 -18.33
CA ASN A 61 3.18 -5.76 -17.35
C ASN A 61 2.81 -5.35 -15.93
N VAL A 62 1.56 -5.62 -15.52
CA VAL A 62 0.99 -5.24 -14.23
C VAL A 62 0.58 -6.48 -13.45
N PHE A 63 0.93 -6.51 -12.17
CA PHE A 63 0.34 -7.42 -11.20
C PHE A 63 -0.69 -6.66 -10.35
N VAL A 64 -1.92 -7.14 -10.31
CA VAL A 64 -2.92 -6.67 -9.37
C VAL A 64 -2.81 -7.51 -8.11
N LEU A 65 -2.36 -6.88 -7.03
CA LEU A 65 -2.20 -7.48 -5.72
C LEU A 65 -3.44 -7.18 -4.87
N THR A 66 -4.02 -8.20 -4.26
CA THR A 66 -5.05 -8.04 -3.24
C THR A 66 -4.44 -8.36 -1.88
N PHE A 67 -4.58 -7.46 -0.92
CA PHE A 67 -4.03 -7.64 0.41
C PHE A 67 -5.02 -8.33 1.35
N LYS A 68 -4.49 -9.09 2.31
CA LYS A 68 -5.31 -9.69 3.36
C LYS A 68 -5.79 -8.62 4.32
N LYS A 69 -7.01 -8.78 4.81
CA LYS A 69 -7.55 -7.93 5.87
C LYS A 69 -6.76 -8.14 7.17
N ASP A 70 -6.63 -7.07 7.93
CA ASP A 70 -6.00 -7.05 9.26
C ASP A 70 -4.54 -7.52 9.33
N VAL A 71 -3.86 -7.64 8.17
CA VAL A 71 -2.42 -7.92 8.09
C VAL A 71 -1.71 -6.67 7.61
N PRO A 72 -0.74 -6.12 8.36
CA PRO A 72 0.02 -4.94 7.96
C PRO A 72 0.77 -5.19 6.65
N VAL A 73 0.63 -4.26 5.70
CA VAL A 73 1.31 -4.30 4.40
C VAL A 73 2.62 -3.54 4.49
N ASN A 74 3.72 -4.22 4.16
CA ASN A 74 5.04 -3.60 4.05
C ASN A 74 5.39 -3.44 2.56
N LEU A 75 5.37 -2.20 2.07
CA LEU A 75 5.61 -1.89 0.66
C LEU A 75 7.04 -2.19 0.23
N ASP A 76 8.04 -1.98 1.12
CA ASP A 76 9.45 -2.27 0.82
C ASP A 76 9.69 -3.76 0.55
N GLN A 77 8.96 -4.64 1.23
CA GLN A 77 9.05 -6.07 0.97
C GLN A 77 8.55 -6.43 -0.44
N ILE A 78 7.53 -5.72 -0.96
CA ILE A 78 7.07 -5.90 -2.35
C ILE A 78 8.21 -5.57 -3.32
N SER A 79 8.83 -4.39 -3.17
CA SER A 79 9.96 -3.97 -4.01
C SER A 79 11.13 -4.94 -3.93
N LYS A 80 11.53 -5.37 -2.71
CA LYS A 80 12.59 -6.35 -2.49
C LYS A 80 12.32 -7.70 -3.17
N LYS A 81 11.07 -8.19 -3.14
CA LYS A 81 10.69 -9.46 -3.78
C LYS A 81 10.75 -9.38 -5.30
N VAL A 82 10.37 -8.25 -5.89
CA VAL A 82 10.54 -8.01 -7.33
C VAL A 82 12.01 -7.97 -7.69
N GLN A 83 12.85 -7.26 -6.92
CA GLN A 83 14.29 -7.20 -7.14
C GLN A 83 14.97 -8.57 -6.99
N SER A 84 14.57 -9.36 -6.00
CA SER A 84 15.07 -10.74 -5.80
C SER A 84 14.71 -11.67 -6.96
N ALA A 85 13.65 -11.38 -7.69
CA ALA A 85 13.30 -12.10 -8.92
C ALA A 85 14.08 -11.60 -10.16
N GLY A 86 14.94 -10.58 -10.01
CA GLY A 86 15.76 -10.02 -11.08
C GLY A 86 15.11 -8.86 -11.85
N PHE A 87 14.03 -8.28 -11.31
CA PHE A 87 13.25 -7.23 -11.98
C PHE A 87 13.19 -5.95 -11.14
N PHE A 88 12.61 -4.88 -11.71
CA PHE A 88 12.46 -3.60 -11.04
C PHE A 88 11.01 -3.15 -11.05
N VAL A 89 10.61 -2.50 -9.96
CA VAL A 89 9.32 -1.82 -9.89
C VAL A 89 9.41 -0.54 -10.72
N ASN A 90 8.50 -0.39 -11.68
CA ASN A 90 8.35 0.81 -12.49
C ASN A 90 7.29 1.76 -11.93
N ASN A 91 6.23 1.21 -11.35
CA ASN A 91 5.19 1.95 -10.66
C ASN A 91 4.50 1.06 -9.64
N LEU A 92 4.18 1.63 -8.48
CA LEU A 92 3.33 1.00 -7.47
C LEU A 92 2.21 1.96 -7.09
N LYS A 93 0.99 1.61 -7.49
CA LYS A 93 -0.22 2.34 -7.16
C LYS A 93 -1.06 1.51 -6.19
N ALA A 94 -1.09 1.90 -4.94
CA ALA A 94 -1.78 1.17 -3.88
C ALA A 94 -3.06 1.89 -3.46
N THR A 95 -4.14 1.16 -3.27
CA THR A 95 -5.40 1.69 -2.74
C THR A 95 -5.39 1.58 -1.23
N PHE A 96 -5.46 2.73 -0.56
CA PHE A 96 -5.53 2.86 0.89
C PHE A 96 -6.92 3.34 1.30
N ASN A 97 -7.50 2.70 2.31
CA ASN A 97 -8.75 3.13 2.90
C ASN A 97 -8.49 4.13 4.02
N PHE A 98 -8.95 5.38 3.83
CA PHE A 98 -8.76 6.48 4.77
C PHE A 98 -9.85 6.58 5.84
N ASP A 99 -10.73 5.60 5.96
CA ASP A 99 -11.74 5.60 7.01
C ASP A 99 -11.07 5.72 8.38
N ASN A 100 -11.43 6.80 9.12
CA ASN A 100 -10.87 7.14 10.43
C ASN A 100 -9.36 7.49 10.48
N VAL A 101 -8.75 7.86 9.36
CA VAL A 101 -7.38 8.37 9.32
C VAL A 101 -7.37 9.88 9.28
N LYS A 102 -6.67 10.51 10.21
CA LYS A 102 -6.38 11.94 10.16
C LYS A 102 -5.13 12.18 9.32
N VAL A 103 -5.27 13.00 8.30
CA VAL A 103 -4.16 13.57 7.54
C VAL A 103 -3.85 14.95 8.13
N THR A 104 -2.66 15.12 8.69
CA THR A 104 -2.20 16.38 9.27
C THR A 104 -0.95 16.84 8.54
N ASP A 105 -0.92 18.08 8.08
CA ASP A 105 0.21 18.68 7.35
C ASP A 105 0.70 17.82 6.18
N SER A 106 -0.22 17.19 5.44
CA SER A 106 0.06 16.25 4.33
C SER A 106 0.70 14.92 4.76
N TYR A 107 0.63 14.56 6.05
CA TYR A 107 1.15 13.29 6.57
C TYR A 107 0.05 12.43 7.19
N PHE A 108 0.22 11.12 7.07
CA PHE A 108 -0.50 10.14 7.88
C PHE A 108 0.41 8.97 8.24
N ASN A 109 0.05 8.23 9.27
CA ASN A 109 0.81 7.06 9.74
C ASN A 109 0.02 5.77 9.50
N TYR A 110 0.73 4.72 9.08
CA TYR A 110 0.18 3.38 8.93
C TYR A 110 1.25 2.34 9.24
N ALA A 111 0.91 1.35 10.10
CA ALA A 111 1.76 0.21 10.46
C ALA A 111 3.17 0.59 10.94
N GLY A 112 3.33 1.74 11.60
CA GLY A 112 4.61 2.24 12.10
C GLY A 112 5.40 3.09 11.12
N ASP A 113 4.96 3.20 9.86
CA ASP A 113 5.57 4.03 8.83
C ASP A 113 4.79 5.35 8.64
N THR A 114 5.48 6.36 8.11
CA THR A 114 4.92 7.67 7.80
C THR A 114 4.75 7.82 6.29
N PHE A 115 3.60 8.35 5.86
CA PHE A 115 3.30 8.64 4.46
C PHE A 115 3.14 10.14 4.27
N ARG A 116 3.87 10.71 3.32
CA ARG A 116 3.82 12.12 2.95
C ARG A 116 3.16 12.30 1.59
N LEU A 117 2.09 13.09 1.54
CA LEU A 117 1.47 13.51 0.29
C LEU A 117 2.29 14.64 -0.33
N MET A 118 2.77 14.42 -1.56
CA MET A 118 3.58 15.39 -2.31
C MET A 118 2.73 16.41 -3.08
N ASN A 119 1.48 16.05 -3.36
CA ASN A 119 0.46 16.96 -3.88
C ASN A 119 -0.74 16.89 -2.90
N PRO A 120 -0.81 17.84 -1.95
CA PRO A 120 -1.92 17.86 -0.98
C PRO A 120 -3.25 17.91 -1.72
N ALA A 121 -4.18 17.07 -1.28
CA ALA A 121 -5.53 17.09 -1.81
C ALA A 121 -6.28 18.29 -1.24
N ASP A 122 -6.97 19.06 -2.07
CA ASP A 122 -7.84 20.17 -1.64
C ASP A 122 -9.06 19.70 -0.83
N LYS A 123 -9.26 18.38 -0.70
CA LYS A 123 -10.37 17.77 0.02
C LYS A 123 -9.89 16.81 1.08
N ALA A 124 -10.66 16.71 2.16
CA ALA A 124 -10.44 15.67 3.16
C ALA A 124 -10.48 14.27 2.53
N LEU A 125 -9.44 13.46 2.79
CA LEU A 125 -9.37 12.10 2.29
C LEU A 125 -10.28 11.20 3.12
N SER A 126 -11.17 10.46 2.46
CA SER A 126 -12.07 9.50 3.09
C SER A 126 -12.31 8.32 2.15
N GLY A 127 -12.54 7.13 2.72
CA GLY A 127 -12.74 5.91 1.96
C GLY A 127 -11.50 5.45 1.16
N PRO A 128 -11.69 4.62 0.14
CA PRO A 128 -10.59 4.06 -0.66
C PRO A 128 -10.03 5.08 -1.64
N VAL A 129 -8.77 5.45 -1.47
CA VAL A 129 -8.02 6.35 -2.35
C VAL A 129 -6.81 5.64 -2.92
N ALA A 130 -6.55 5.83 -4.21
CA ALA A 130 -5.39 5.27 -4.88
C ALA A 130 -4.18 6.21 -4.70
N LEU A 131 -3.11 5.68 -4.13
CA LEU A 131 -1.86 6.38 -3.83
C LEU A 131 -0.74 5.81 -4.70
N THR A 132 0.00 6.67 -5.38
CA THR A 132 1.20 6.27 -6.14
C THR A 132 2.43 6.54 -5.29
N ILE A 133 3.26 5.53 -5.06
CA ILE A 133 4.51 5.65 -4.31
C ILE A 133 5.60 6.14 -5.26
N VAL A 134 6.23 7.29 -4.93
CA VAL A 134 7.21 7.96 -5.81
C VAL A 134 8.65 7.86 -5.31
N ASP A 135 8.91 6.99 -4.34
CA ASP A 135 10.25 6.76 -3.77
C ASP A 135 11.17 5.93 -4.67
N LYS A 136 12.46 5.98 -4.36
CA LYS A 136 13.47 5.08 -4.93
C LYS A 136 13.07 3.61 -4.67
N GLY A 137 13.08 2.82 -5.74
CA GLY A 137 12.68 1.40 -5.70
C GLY A 137 11.21 1.16 -6.02
N PHE A 138 10.41 2.22 -6.20
CA PHE A 138 9.00 2.16 -6.60
C PHE A 138 8.69 2.96 -7.86
N ALA A 139 9.58 3.87 -8.24
CA ALA A 139 9.43 4.72 -9.41
C ALA A 139 10.77 4.88 -10.15
N PRO A 140 10.75 5.20 -11.46
CA PRO A 140 11.94 5.52 -12.23
C PRO A 140 12.72 6.69 -11.65
N VAL A 141 14.05 6.73 -11.91
CA VAL A 141 14.97 7.73 -11.37
C VAL A 141 14.50 9.16 -11.60
N GLY A 142 13.97 9.47 -12.79
CA GLY A 142 13.46 10.80 -13.12
C GLY A 142 12.23 11.21 -12.30
N VAL A 143 11.42 10.24 -11.87
CA VAL A 143 10.23 10.49 -11.05
C VAL A 143 10.63 10.72 -9.61
N TYR A 144 11.37 9.79 -8.98
CA TYR A 144 11.67 9.93 -7.57
C TYR A 144 12.55 11.16 -7.28
N LYS A 145 13.50 11.51 -8.14
CA LYS A 145 14.33 12.72 -8.00
C LYS A 145 13.53 14.02 -8.00
N LYS A 146 12.38 14.03 -8.67
CA LYS A 146 11.48 15.21 -8.68
C LYS A 146 10.79 15.42 -7.34
N TYR A 147 10.45 14.35 -6.64
CA TYR A 147 9.61 14.41 -5.44
C TYR A 147 10.41 14.25 -4.15
N VAL A 148 11.45 13.44 -4.15
CA VAL A 148 12.26 13.17 -2.95
C VAL A 148 13.42 14.15 -2.88
N THR A 149 13.18 15.30 -2.31
CA THR A 149 14.21 16.23 -1.86
C THR A 149 14.59 15.93 -0.41
N THR A 150 15.84 16.08 -0.06
CA THR A 150 16.54 15.61 1.14
C THR A 150 16.01 16.10 2.50
N ALA A 151 14.88 16.76 2.58
CA ALA A 151 14.46 17.52 3.77
C ALA A 151 13.58 16.77 4.80
N ASP A 152 13.28 15.48 4.60
CA ASP A 152 12.21 14.82 5.36
C ASP A 152 12.64 13.98 6.57
N ALA A 153 13.91 14.05 6.96
CA ALA A 153 14.45 13.15 7.99
C ALA A 153 14.14 13.54 9.47
N ASN A 154 13.44 14.64 9.72
CA ASN A 154 13.33 15.20 11.06
C ASN A 154 12.15 14.64 11.87
N GLY A 155 12.45 13.64 12.73
CA GLY A 155 11.62 13.30 13.89
C GLY A 155 10.34 12.52 13.66
N LYS A 156 10.12 11.96 12.47
CA LYS A 156 8.94 11.13 12.19
C LYS A 156 9.24 9.64 12.42
N PRO A 157 8.30 8.86 12.96
CA PRO A 157 8.52 7.44 13.22
C PRO A 157 8.59 6.61 11.94
N GLY A 158 9.43 5.59 11.94
CA GLY A 158 9.53 4.61 10.87
C GLY A 158 10.12 5.13 9.58
N ARG A 159 9.81 4.44 8.46
CA ARG A 159 10.17 4.87 7.12
C ARG A 159 9.19 5.94 6.63
N ILE A 160 9.70 6.93 5.92
CA ILE A 160 8.87 7.94 5.25
C ILE A 160 8.69 7.50 3.78
N TYR A 161 7.43 7.34 3.36
CA TYR A 161 7.04 7.12 1.98
C TYR A 161 6.49 8.41 1.38
N HIS A 162 6.99 8.78 0.20
CA HIS A 162 6.45 9.89 -0.58
C HIS A 162 5.41 9.36 -1.55
N ILE A 163 4.23 9.96 -1.53
CA ILE A 163 3.08 9.51 -2.29
C ILE A 163 2.40 10.66 -3.03
N THR A 164 1.79 10.34 -4.16
CA THR A 164 0.89 11.25 -4.91
C THR A 164 -0.47 10.61 -5.07
N ILE A 165 -1.51 11.43 -5.22
CA ILE A 165 -2.90 11.02 -5.49
C ILE A 165 -3.20 11.25 -6.96
#